data_d5f7b3c360ec841ba874ddd341073867
#
_entry.id   d5f7b3c360ec841ba874ddd341073867
#
_cell.length_a   1.000
_cell.length_b   1.000
_cell.length_c   1.000
_cell.angle_alpha   90.00
_cell.angle_beta   90.00
_cell.angle_gamma   90.00
#
_symmetry.space_group_name_H-M   'P 1'
#
loop_
_entity.id
_entity.type
_entity.pdbx_description
1 polymer ?
#
loop_
_entity_poly.entity_id
_entity_poly.type
_entity_poly.pdbx_seq_one_letter_code
_entity_poly.pdbx_strand_id
1 'polypeptide(L)'
;QRAETTGSFQIESRAQMQMLPRTRPESLDDLTVQVALVRPGPIQGGAVHPYLERRKRLRENPSYRVPYDHPDLEPILADTLGAIVFQDQVIQIAMAIAGFSAGEAEGLRRAMSRKRSEAALRAYRERFLAGARANGLEAKLAERIFEQVLGFSGFGFPKSHAAAFALLAYQSTWLRVHRGPEFLSALLNEQPMGFYPPDALVHEAQRRGIEVRPPHVNHSE
;
A
#
# COMPACT_ATOMS: atom_id res chain seq x y z
N GLN A 1 -4.98 15.92 -4.29
CA GLN A 1 -5.33 15.47 -5.65
C GLN A 1 -4.32 15.94 -6.71
N ARG A 2 -3.59 17.04 -6.50
CA ARG A 2 -2.54 17.54 -7.41
C ARG A 2 -1.21 16.81 -7.23
N ALA A 3 -1.10 15.92 -6.23
CA ALA A 3 0.13 15.20 -5.86
C ALA A 3 1.32 16.14 -5.52
N GLU A 4 1.03 17.31 -4.98
CA GLU A 4 2.03 18.23 -4.46
C GLU A 4 2.46 17.78 -3.06
N THR A 5 3.29 16.75 -2.99
CA THR A 5 3.66 16.07 -1.74
C THR A 5 5.12 16.23 -1.36
N THR A 6 5.82 17.21 -1.93
CA THR A 6 7.20 17.54 -1.56
C THR A 6 7.32 17.78 -0.06
N GLY A 7 8.22 17.07 0.61
CA GLY A 7 8.41 17.10 2.06
C GLY A 7 7.35 16.33 2.87
N SER A 8 6.34 15.73 2.22
CA SER A 8 5.35 14.88 2.92
C SER A 8 5.87 13.47 3.01
N PHE A 9 6.13 13.01 4.24
CA PHE A 9 6.70 11.69 4.50
C PHE A 9 5.98 10.57 3.74
N GLN A 10 6.73 9.59 3.22
CA GLN A 10 6.30 8.34 2.58
C GLN A 10 5.57 8.50 1.23
N ILE A 11 4.93 9.63 0.92
CA ILE A 11 4.15 9.84 -0.31
C ILE A 11 4.79 10.83 -1.29
N GLU A 12 6.04 11.18 -1.08
CA GLU A 12 6.81 12.17 -1.83
C GLU A 12 7.65 11.60 -2.98
N SER A 13 7.75 10.27 -3.09
CA SER A 13 8.48 9.66 -4.21
C SER A 13 7.77 9.89 -5.54
N ARG A 14 8.53 9.95 -6.65
CA ARG A 14 7.95 10.13 -7.99
C ARG A 14 6.84 9.12 -8.29
N ALA A 15 7.02 7.86 -7.89
CA ALA A 15 6.02 6.81 -8.10
C ALA A 15 4.75 7.07 -7.28
N GLN A 16 4.87 7.52 -6.03
CA GLN A 16 3.75 7.91 -5.20
C GLN A 16 3.02 9.13 -5.78
N MET A 17 3.75 10.17 -6.18
CA MET A 17 3.17 11.36 -6.80
C MET A 17 2.39 11.03 -8.08
N GLN A 18 2.88 10.10 -8.91
CA GLN A 18 2.17 9.65 -10.11
C GLN A 18 0.92 8.81 -9.80
N MET A 19 0.92 8.09 -8.68
CA MET A 19 -0.17 7.23 -8.28
C MET A 19 -1.32 7.99 -7.59
N LEU A 20 -1.01 8.97 -6.76
CA LEU A 20 -1.99 9.74 -5.98
C LEU A 20 -3.17 10.32 -6.79
N PRO A 21 -2.96 10.92 -7.99
CA PRO A 21 -4.09 11.42 -8.80
C PRO A 21 -5.01 10.31 -9.32
N ARG A 22 -4.50 9.08 -9.40
CA ARG A 22 -5.24 7.90 -9.89
C ARG A 22 -6.03 7.24 -8.77
N THR A 23 -5.41 7.05 -7.60
CA THR A 23 -6.04 6.44 -6.42
C THR A 23 -6.99 7.40 -5.72
N ARG A 24 -6.62 8.68 -5.61
CA ARG A 24 -7.36 9.74 -4.91
C ARG A 24 -7.83 9.29 -3.52
N PRO A 25 -6.90 9.10 -2.57
CA PRO A 25 -7.26 8.68 -1.22
C PRO A 25 -8.16 9.74 -0.55
N GLU A 26 -9.24 9.31 0.06
CA GLU A 26 -10.24 10.13 0.73
C GLU A 26 -10.33 9.83 2.23
N SER A 27 -9.75 8.69 2.65
CA SER A 27 -9.69 8.24 4.03
C SER A 27 -8.27 7.82 4.42
N LEU A 28 -8.04 7.58 5.72
CA LEU A 28 -6.78 7.04 6.21
C LEU A 28 -6.57 5.59 5.72
N ASP A 29 -7.66 4.83 5.56
CA ASP A 29 -7.59 3.47 5.01
C ASP A 29 -7.17 3.50 3.54
N ASP A 30 -7.71 4.41 2.74
CA ASP A 30 -7.25 4.62 1.37
C ASP A 30 -5.77 4.99 1.29
N LEU A 31 -5.31 5.82 2.22
CA LEU A 31 -3.90 6.21 2.30
C LEU A 31 -3.02 5.04 2.73
N THR A 32 -3.53 4.16 3.60
CA THR A 32 -2.88 2.90 4.00
C THR A 32 -2.67 1.99 2.79
N VAL A 33 -3.69 1.83 1.97
CA VAL A 33 -3.57 1.08 0.71
C VAL A 33 -2.60 1.78 -0.26
N GLN A 34 -2.69 3.10 -0.40
CA GLN A 34 -1.79 3.89 -1.25
C GLN A 34 -0.32 3.66 -0.91
N VAL A 35 0.03 3.70 0.38
CA VAL A 35 1.40 3.48 0.87
C VAL A 35 1.89 2.06 0.53
N ALA A 36 1.02 1.07 0.63
CA ALA A 36 1.35 -0.33 0.37
C ALA A 36 1.37 -0.68 -1.12
N LEU A 37 0.55 0.00 -1.95
CA LEU A 37 0.34 -0.35 -3.36
C LEU A 37 1.54 -0.04 -4.25
N VAL A 38 2.25 1.07 -3.97
CA VAL A 38 3.40 1.53 -4.77
C VAL A 38 4.67 0.86 -4.26
N ARG A 39 4.80 -0.43 -4.51
CA ARG A 39 5.95 -1.26 -4.12
C ARG A 39 6.17 -2.37 -5.13
N PRO A 40 7.40 -2.96 -5.20
CA PRO A 40 7.69 -4.01 -6.17
C PRO A 40 6.70 -5.19 -6.13
N GLY A 41 6.27 -5.62 -4.95
CA GLY A 41 5.36 -6.76 -4.78
C GLY A 41 3.99 -6.57 -5.47
N PRO A 42 3.18 -5.60 -5.06
CA PRO A 42 1.89 -5.33 -5.71
C PRO A 42 2.01 -5.00 -7.20
N ILE A 43 3.10 -4.33 -7.61
CA ILE A 43 3.36 -4.02 -9.02
C ILE A 43 3.62 -5.31 -9.81
N GLN A 44 4.51 -6.19 -9.33
CA GLN A 44 4.84 -7.45 -9.98
C GLN A 44 3.71 -8.48 -9.89
N GLY A 45 2.99 -8.51 -8.77
CA GLY A 45 1.82 -9.37 -8.56
C GLY A 45 0.55 -8.92 -9.29
N GLY A 46 0.62 -7.83 -10.06
CA GLY A 46 -0.51 -7.35 -10.86
C GLY A 46 -1.66 -6.72 -10.08
N ALA A 47 -1.50 -6.47 -8.77
CA ALA A 47 -2.56 -5.91 -7.91
C ALA A 47 -2.91 -4.44 -8.23
N VAL A 48 -1.94 -3.68 -8.74
CA VAL A 48 -2.08 -2.23 -8.98
C VAL A 48 -3.16 -1.92 -10.01
N HIS A 49 -3.14 -2.60 -11.14
CA HIS A 49 -4.07 -2.31 -12.24
C HIS A 49 -5.53 -2.61 -11.87
N PRO A 50 -5.89 -3.79 -11.35
CA PRO A 50 -7.26 -4.10 -10.92
C PRO A 50 -7.76 -3.16 -9.82
N TYR A 51 -6.92 -2.81 -8.84
CA TYR A 51 -7.27 -1.86 -7.80
C TYR A 51 -7.66 -0.49 -8.38
N LEU A 52 -6.81 0.07 -9.25
CA LEU A 52 -7.06 1.38 -9.87
C LEU A 52 -8.33 1.40 -10.73
N GLU A 53 -8.55 0.35 -11.51
CA GLU A 53 -9.73 0.22 -12.35
C GLU A 53 -11.00 0.15 -11.52
N ARG A 54 -11.02 -0.69 -10.48
CA ARG A 54 -12.17 -0.84 -9.57
C ARG A 54 -12.42 0.43 -8.77
N ARG A 55 -11.35 1.10 -8.30
CA ARG A 55 -11.44 2.40 -7.64
C ARG A 55 -12.06 3.48 -8.55
N LYS A 56 -11.66 3.50 -9.81
CA LYS A 56 -12.25 4.39 -10.82
C LYS A 56 -13.74 4.08 -11.03
N ARG A 57 -14.08 2.80 -11.25
CA ARG A 57 -15.48 2.37 -11.46
C ARG A 57 -16.39 2.72 -10.28
N LEU A 58 -15.92 2.54 -9.05
CA LEU A 58 -16.68 2.91 -7.85
C LEU A 58 -17.00 4.41 -7.79
N ARG A 59 -16.07 5.25 -8.24
CA ARG A 59 -16.28 6.70 -8.29
C ARG A 59 -17.25 7.11 -9.42
N GLU A 60 -17.17 6.44 -10.56
CA GLU A 60 -18.03 6.71 -11.72
C GLU A 60 -19.43 6.13 -11.55
N ASN A 61 -19.56 5.04 -10.82
CA ASN A 61 -20.81 4.36 -10.58
C ASN A 61 -20.91 3.85 -9.12
N PRO A 62 -21.62 4.55 -8.24
CA PRO A 62 -21.81 4.14 -6.84
C PRO A 62 -22.49 2.77 -6.68
N SER A 63 -23.21 2.29 -7.71
CA SER A 63 -23.84 0.97 -7.71
C SER A 63 -22.90 -0.15 -8.18
N TYR A 64 -21.67 0.17 -8.57
CA TYR A 64 -20.70 -0.84 -8.99
C TYR A 64 -20.40 -1.81 -7.84
N ARG A 65 -20.45 -3.10 -8.13
CA ARG A 65 -20.07 -4.15 -7.20
C ARG A 65 -18.68 -4.67 -7.56
N VAL A 66 -17.79 -4.67 -6.58
CA VAL A 66 -16.44 -5.23 -6.75
C VAL A 66 -16.60 -6.74 -6.97
N PRO A 67 -16.02 -7.31 -8.04
CA PRO A 67 -16.06 -8.75 -8.24
C PRO A 67 -15.07 -9.46 -7.33
N TYR A 68 -15.53 -10.50 -6.63
CA TYR A 68 -14.71 -11.42 -5.85
C TYR A 68 -14.81 -12.81 -6.45
N ASP A 69 -13.68 -13.53 -6.51
CA ASP A 69 -13.64 -14.87 -7.05
C ASP A 69 -14.38 -15.92 -6.18
N HIS A 70 -14.56 -15.61 -4.89
CA HIS A 70 -15.36 -16.39 -3.95
C HIS A 70 -15.95 -15.45 -2.87
N PRO A 71 -17.17 -15.74 -2.35
CA PRO A 71 -17.79 -14.89 -1.30
C PRO A 71 -16.89 -14.70 -0.06
N ASP A 72 -16.18 -15.72 0.38
CA ASP A 72 -15.29 -15.66 1.55
C ASP A 72 -14.08 -14.73 1.35
N LEU A 73 -13.81 -14.32 0.11
CA LEU A 73 -12.75 -13.33 -0.19
C LEU A 73 -13.22 -11.89 0.03
N GLU A 74 -14.52 -11.64 0.01
CA GLU A 74 -15.05 -10.28 0.19
C GLU A 74 -14.63 -9.66 1.52
N PRO A 75 -14.84 -10.29 2.70
CA PRO A 75 -14.44 -9.70 3.97
C PRO A 75 -12.92 -9.50 4.10
N ILE A 76 -12.13 -10.30 3.38
CA ILE A 76 -10.66 -10.24 3.41
C ILE A 76 -10.12 -9.13 2.51
N LEU A 77 -10.74 -8.94 1.34
CA LEU A 77 -10.23 -8.09 0.27
C LEU A 77 -11.07 -6.81 0.06
N ALA A 78 -12.08 -6.55 0.87
CA ALA A 78 -12.96 -5.39 0.70
C ALA A 78 -12.18 -4.07 0.70
N ASP A 79 -11.30 -3.85 1.67
CA ASP A 79 -10.49 -2.64 1.80
C ASP A 79 -9.55 -2.42 0.62
N THR A 80 -9.20 -3.48 -0.07
CA THR A 80 -8.28 -3.47 -1.22
C THR A 80 -8.98 -3.73 -2.55
N LEU A 81 -10.32 -3.62 -2.55
CA LEU A 81 -11.16 -3.77 -3.74
C LEU A 81 -10.90 -5.09 -4.49
N GLY A 82 -10.74 -6.17 -3.76
CA GLY A 82 -10.52 -7.51 -4.33
C GLY A 82 -9.09 -7.78 -4.80
N ALA A 83 -8.13 -6.90 -4.55
CA ALA A 83 -6.72 -7.11 -4.85
C ALA A 83 -5.94 -7.54 -3.60
N ILE A 84 -4.96 -8.44 -3.75
CA ILE A 84 -4.07 -8.81 -2.65
C ILE A 84 -2.96 -7.75 -2.56
N VAL A 85 -2.95 -6.98 -1.47
CA VAL A 85 -2.00 -5.87 -1.23
C VAL A 85 -1.18 -6.10 0.05
N PHE A 86 -1.76 -6.77 1.06
CA PHE A 86 -1.15 -6.98 2.37
C PHE A 86 -0.78 -8.45 2.61
N GLN A 87 0.29 -8.68 3.39
CA GLN A 87 0.69 -10.03 3.82
C GLN A 87 -0.40 -10.74 4.63
N ASP A 88 -1.09 -9.98 5.46
CA ASP A 88 -2.16 -10.49 6.32
C ASP A 88 -3.28 -11.13 5.49
N GLN A 89 -3.56 -10.60 4.29
CA GLN A 89 -4.57 -11.15 3.39
C GLN A 89 -4.18 -12.54 2.86
N VAL A 90 -2.90 -12.79 2.61
CA VAL A 90 -2.41 -14.14 2.20
C VAL A 90 -2.73 -15.18 3.27
N ILE A 91 -2.49 -14.84 4.54
CA ILE A 91 -2.79 -15.72 5.68
C ILE A 91 -4.30 -15.97 5.76
N GLN A 92 -5.10 -14.90 5.73
CA GLN A 92 -6.55 -14.97 5.80
C GLN A 92 -7.16 -15.77 4.64
N ILE A 93 -6.67 -15.59 3.41
CA ILE A 93 -7.11 -16.36 2.24
C ILE A 93 -6.80 -17.85 2.42
N ALA A 94 -5.59 -18.21 2.87
CA ALA A 94 -5.23 -19.61 3.08
C ALA A 94 -6.11 -20.27 4.15
N MET A 95 -6.45 -19.54 5.20
CA MET A 95 -7.35 -20.03 6.26
C MET A 95 -8.79 -20.17 5.74
N ALA A 96 -9.35 -19.14 5.12
CA ALA A 96 -10.74 -19.13 4.69
C ALA A 96 -11.01 -20.10 3.53
N ILE A 97 -10.15 -20.11 2.51
CA ILE A 97 -10.36 -20.88 1.28
C ILE A 97 -9.91 -22.33 1.44
N ALA A 98 -8.76 -22.56 2.06
CA ALA A 98 -8.15 -23.90 2.12
C ALA A 98 -8.15 -24.55 3.50
N GLY A 99 -8.78 -23.91 4.51
CA GLY A 99 -8.87 -24.46 5.86
C GLY A 99 -7.50 -24.64 6.52
N PHE A 100 -6.54 -23.76 6.23
CA PHE A 100 -5.25 -23.77 6.92
C PHE A 100 -5.42 -23.35 8.38
N SER A 101 -4.67 -23.95 9.27
CA SER A 101 -4.43 -23.37 10.58
C SER A 101 -3.59 -22.11 10.46
N ALA A 102 -3.62 -21.25 11.47
CA ALA A 102 -2.79 -20.03 11.48
C ALA A 102 -1.30 -20.33 11.32
N GLY A 103 -0.82 -21.43 11.91
CA GLY A 103 0.57 -21.90 11.76
C GLY A 103 0.92 -22.32 10.34
N GLU A 104 0.03 -23.07 9.67
CA GLU A 104 0.22 -23.48 8.27
C GLU A 104 0.20 -22.26 7.33
N ALA A 105 -0.74 -21.33 7.52
CA ALA A 105 -0.84 -20.13 6.72
C ALA A 105 0.40 -19.21 6.88
N GLU A 106 0.91 -19.07 8.09
CA GLU A 106 2.17 -18.36 8.36
C GLU A 106 3.36 -19.10 7.73
N GLY A 107 3.36 -20.43 7.75
CA GLY A 107 4.36 -21.26 7.06
C GLY A 107 4.37 -21.02 5.56
N LEU A 108 3.19 -20.97 4.90
CA LEU A 108 3.03 -20.60 3.50
C LEU A 108 3.62 -19.21 3.23
N ARG A 109 3.21 -18.20 4.02
CA ARG A 109 3.73 -16.83 3.89
C ARG A 109 5.25 -16.77 3.98
N ARG A 110 5.86 -17.49 4.91
CA ARG A 110 7.33 -17.60 5.06
C ARG A 110 7.99 -18.30 3.89
N ALA A 111 7.39 -19.37 3.38
CA ALA A 111 7.89 -20.09 2.20
C ALA A 111 7.89 -19.19 0.96
N MET A 112 6.92 -18.27 0.86
CA MET A 112 6.84 -17.29 -0.22
C MET A 112 7.87 -16.15 -0.10
N SER A 113 8.34 -15.79 1.10
CA SER A 113 9.18 -14.61 1.36
C SER A 113 10.69 -14.88 1.30
N ARG A 114 11.14 -16.11 1.46
CA ARG A 114 12.58 -16.49 1.45
C ARG A 114 13.01 -17.07 0.11
N LYS A 115 14.35 -17.13 -0.13
CA LYS A 115 14.93 -17.85 -1.27
C LYS A 115 14.30 -19.25 -1.36
N ARG A 116 13.46 -19.41 -2.35
CA ARG A 116 12.42 -20.40 -2.50
C ARG A 116 12.95 -21.82 -2.42
N SER A 117 12.50 -22.60 -1.45
CA SER A 117 12.43 -24.03 -1.64
C SER A 117 11.22 -24.32 -2.53
N GLU A 118 11.43 -24.62 -3.82
CA GLU A 118 10.36 -25.02 -4.74
C GLU A 118 9.58 -26.24 -4.22
N ALA A 119 10.27 -27.13 -3.51
CA ALA A 119 9.65 -28.29 -2.88
C ALA A 119 8.65 -27.87 -1.78
N ALA A 120 9.01 -26.90 -0.93
CA ALA A 120 8.11 -26.40 0.10
C ALA A 120 6.88 -25.70 -0.51
N LEU A 121 7.07 -24.89 -1.55
CA LEU A 121 5.96 -24.23 -2.25
C LEU A 121 5.04 -25.24 -2.94
N ARG A 122 5.57 -26.31 -3.53
CA ARG A 122 4.76 -27.40 -4.08
C ARG A 122 3.93 -28.09 -3.00
N ALA A 123 4.50 -28.41 -1.85
CA ALA A 123 3.77 -29.02 -0.74
C ALA A 123 2.64 -28.11 -0.24
N TYR A 124 2.88 -26.80 -0.10
CA TYR A 124 1.83 -25.86 0.27
C TYR A 124 0.75 -25.72 -0.80
N ARG A 125 1.12 -25.74 -2.08
CA ARG A 125 0.15 -25.76 -3.19
C ARG A 125 -0.76 -26.98 -3.13
N GLU A 126 -0.20 -28.18 -3.00
CA GLU A 126 -0.96 -29.42 -2.89
C GLU A 126 -1.90 -29.37 -1.68
N ARG A 127 -1.40 -28.93 -0.53
CA ARG A 127 -2.19 -28.77 0.70
C ARG A 127 -3.32 -27.75 0.52
N PHE A 128 -3.04 -26.61 -0.13
CA PHE A 128 -4.04 -25.57 -0.42
C PHE A 128 -5.15 -26.10 -1.33
N LEU A 129 -4.79 -26.73 -2.43
CA LEU A 129 -5.76 -27.28 -3.38
C LEU A 129 -6.60 -28.40 -2.77
N ALA A 130 -6.01 -29.26 -1.95
CA ALA A 130 -6.72 -30.31 -1.23
C ALA A 130 -7.73 -29.70 -0.23
N GLY A 131 -7.32 -28.70 0.55
CA GLY A 131 -8.18 -28.03 1.51
C GLY A 131 -9.30 -27.25 0.83
N ALA A 132 -9.03 -26.51 -0.23
CA ALA A 132 -10.03 -25.79 -1.00
C ALA A 132 -11.10 -26.75 -1.57
N ARG A 133 -10.69 -27.92 -2.10
CA ARG A 133 -11.63 -28.95 -2.56
C ARG A 133 -12.48 -29.52 -1.43
N ALA A 134 -11.88 -29.75 -0.26
CA ALA A 134 -12.63 -30.22 0.91
C ALA A 134 -13.67 -29.19 1.37
N ASN A 135 -13.43 -27.90 1.16
CA ASN A 135 -14.37 -26.80 1.39
C ASN A 135 -15.35 -26.57 0.21
N GLY A 136 -15.36 -27.45 -0.79
CA GLY A 136 -16.32 -27.42 -1.90
C GLY A 136 -15.95 -26.51 -3.08
N LEU A 137 -14.73 -25.98 -3.14
CA LEU A 137 -14.32 -25.14 -4.27
C LEU A 137 -13.98 -25.99 -5.49
N GLU A 138 -14.36 -25.47 -6.67
CA GLU A 138 -13.96 -26.04 -7.96
C GLU A 138 -12.44 -25.95 -8.13
N ALA A 139 -11.83 -26.99 -8.72
CA ALA A 139 -10.38 -27.10 -8.86
C ALA A 139 -9.75 -25.90 -9.61
N LYS A 140 -10.39 -25.44 -10.69
CA LYS A 140 -9.90 -24.29 -11.47
C LYS A 140 -9.93 -22.99 -10.67
N LEU A 141 -10.95 -22.80 -9.84
CA LEU A 141 -11.08 -21.64 -8.98
C LEU A 141 -10.00 -21.66 -7.88
N ALA A 142 -9.82 -22.79 -7.22
CA ALA A 142 -8.78 -22.97 -6.20
C ALA A 142 -7.37 -22.71 -6.76
N GLU A 143 -7.08 -23.21 -7.95
CA GLU A 143 -5.83 -22.96 -8.67
C GLU A 143 -5.61 -21.47 -8.93
N ARG A 144 -6.61 -20.78 -9.49
CA ARG A 144 -6.55 -19.35 -9.77
C ARG A 144 -6.30 -18.52 -8.52
N ILE A 145 -7.00 -18.82 -7.41
CA ILE A 145 -6.79 -18.12 -6.13
C ILE A 145 -5.36 -18.37 -5.62
N PHE A 146 -4.87 -19.61 -5.70
CA PHE A 146 -3.51 -19.91 -5.28
C PHE A 146 -2.46 -19.18 -6.13
N GLU A 147 -2.66 -19.07 -7.44
CA GLU A 147 -1.78 -18.32 -8.34
C GLU A 147 -1.77 -16.82 -8.00
N GLN A 148 -2.91 -16.22 -7.64
CA GLN A 148 -2.97 -14.83 -7.17
C GLN A 148 -2.17 -14.66 -5.87
N VAL A 149 -2.30 -15.60 -4.94
CA VAL A 149 -1.50 -15.60 -3.70
C VAL A 149 -0.01 -15.71 -4.03
N LEU A 150 0.38 -16.61 -4.93
CA LEU A 150 1.78 -16.73 -5.36
C LEU A 150 2.32 -15.50 -6.08
N GLY A 151 1.50 -14.86 -6.90
CA GLY A 151 1.86 -13.61 -7.60
C GLY A 151 2.24 -12.48 -6.63
N PHE A 152 1.69 -12.50 -5.42
CA PHE A 152 2.02 -11.58 -4.35
C PHE A 152 3.31 -11.97 -3.57
N SER A 153 3.96 -13.10 -3.91
CA SER A 153 5.10 -13.65 -3.18
C SER A 153 6.33 -12.74 -3.18
N GLY A 154 7.02 -12.69 -2.05
CA GLY A 154 8.36 -12.10 -1.91
C GLY A 154 8.40 -10.64 -1.44
N PHE A 155 7.32 -9.88 -1.54
CA PHE A 155 7.32 -8.44 -1.27
C PHE A 155 6.16 -7.96 -0.39
N GLY A 156 5.57 -8.86 0.36
CA GLY A 156 4.42 -8.53 1.19
C GLY A 156 4.72 -7.43 2.23
N PHE A 157 3.68 -6.67 2.56
CA PHE A 157 3.73 -5.56 3.49
C PHE A 157 2.66 -5.75 4.56
N PRO A 158 2.99 -5.71 5.85
CA PRO A 158 1.98 -5.81 6.90
C PRO A 158 1.03 -4.61 6.86
N LYS A 159 -0.28 -4.85 7.01
CA LYS A 159 -1.29 -3.79 7.04
C LYS A 159 -1.03 -2.79 8.16
N SER A 160 -0.65 -3.30 9.36
CA SER A 160 -0.32 -2.46 10.51
C SER A 160 0.84 -1.49 10.24
N HIS A 161 1.88 -1.95 9.57
CA HIS A 161 3.00 -1.09 9.17
C HIS A 161 2.56 -0.03 8.14
N ALA A 162 1.76 -0.43 7.14
CA ALA A 162 1.21 0.51 6.17
C ALA A 162 0.35 1.59 6.84
N ALA A 163 -0.49 1.21 7.81
CA ALA A 163 -1.33 2.13 8.57
C ALA A 163 -0.51 3.13 9.40
N ALA A 164 0.56 2.67 10.06
CA ALA A 164 1.46 3.55 10.80
C ALA A 164 2.11 4.61 9.87
N PHE A 165 2.60 4.18 8.70
CA PHE A 165 3.18 5.09 7.72
C PHE A 165 2.15 6.01 7.05
N ALA A 166 0.92 5.53 6.84
CA ALA A 166 -0.18 6.37 6.36
C ALA A 166 -0.54 7.48 7.35
N LEU A 167 -0.54 7.17 8.65
CA LEU A 167 -0.76 8.17 9.69
C LEU A 167 0.33 9.25 9.66
N LEU A 168 1.60 8.86 9.57
CA LEU A 168 2.71 9.82 9.45
C LEU A 168 2.62 10.66 8.18
N ALA A 169 2.24 10.05 7.05
CA ALA A 169 2.00 10.76 5.80
C ALA A 169 0.86 11.79 5.94
N TYR A 170 -0.23 11.40 6.59
CA TYR A 170 -1.35 12.29 6.88
C TYR A 170 -0.91 13.48 7.76
N GLN A 171 -0.23 13.19 8.88
CA GLN A 171 0.24 14.21 9.81
C GLN A 171 1.22 15.19 9.13
N SER A 172 2.19 14.67 8.37
CA SER A 172 3.14 15.50 7.60
C SER A 172 2.42 16.40 6.60
N THR A 173 1.44 15.86 5.89
CA THR A 173 0.65 16.61 4.90
C THR A 173 -0.23 17.65 5.58
N TRP A 174 -0.82 17.32 6.71
CA TRP A 174 -1.63 18.26 7.50
C TRP A 174 -0.80 19.44 7.98
N LEU A 175 0.37 19.19 8.59
CA LEU A 175 1.32 20.23 9.01
C LEU A 175 1.75 21.11 7.82
N ARG A 176 2.12 20.48 6.72
CA ARG A 176 2.50 21.18 5.49
C ARG A 176 1.41 22.12 4.98
N VAL A 177 0.14 21.76 5.12
CA VAL A 177 -0.99 22.55 4.63
C VAL A 177 -1.39 23.65 5.63
N HIS A 178 -1.46 23.31 6.91
CA HIS A 178 -2.03 24.19 7.94
C HIS A 178 -0.98 24.95 8.76
N ARG A 179 0.28 24.51 8.74
CA ARG A 179 1.41 25.06 9.49
C ARG A 179 2.67 25.10 8.60
N GLY A 180 2.50 25.68 7.41
CA GLY A 180 3.55 25.67 6.38
C GLY A 180 4.88 26.28 6.81
N PRO A 181 4.92 27.49 7.41
CA PRO A 181 6.17 28.10 7.88
C PRO A 181 6.88 27.27 8.94
N GLU A 182 6.14 26.80 9.96
CA GLU A 182 6.70 25.98 11.04
C GLU A 182 7.18 24.63 10.52
N PHE A 183 6.43 24.03 9.59
CA PHE A 183 6.82 22.78 8.95
C PHE A 183 8.10 22.93 8.12
N LEU A 184 8.23 24.03 7.36
CA LEU A 184 9.46 24.32 6.61
C LEU A 184 10.65 24.51 7.56
N SER A 185 10.48 25.31 8.63
CA SER A 185 11.53 25.53 9.64
C SER A 185 12.00 24.22 10.24
N ALA A 186 11.07 23.32 10.61
CA ALA A 186 11.42 22.01 11.14
C ALA A 186 12.22 21.15 10.13
N LEU A 187 11.79 21.14 8.85
CA LEU A 187 12.52 20.41 7.81
C LEU A 187 13.92 20.96 7.55
N LEU A 188 14.11 22.27 7.63
CA LEU A 188 15.40 22.92 7.46
C LEU A 188 16.34 22.65 8.64
N ASN A 189 15.82 22.62 9.88
CA ASN A 189 16.59 22.34 11.08
C ASN A 189 17.07 20.87 11.15
N GLU A 190 16.33 19.95 10.54
CA GLU A 190 16.67 18.51 10.49
C GLU A 190 17.55 18.12 9.27
N GLN A 191 18.16 19.10 8.60
CA GLN A 191 19.08 18.80 7.49
C GLN A 191 20.40 18.20 8.01
N PRO A 192 20.98 17.20 7.30
CA PRO A 192 20.53 16.63 6.02
C PRO A 192 19.40 15.61 6.22
N MET A 193 18.29 15.81 5.50
CA MET A 193 17.12 14.93 5.61
C MET A 193 16.46 14.67 4.25
N GLY A 194 15.90 13.46 4.09
CA GLY A 194 15.07 13.08 2.95
C GLY A 194 15.78 13.20 1.60
N PHE A 195 15.01 13.57 0.58
CA PHE A 195 15.46 13.66 -0.81
C PHE A 195 15.71 15.10 -1.27
N TYR A 196 15.52 16.09 -0.39
CA TYR A 196 15.49 17.49 -0.77
C TYR A 196 16.64 18.27 -0.13
N PRO A 197 17.46 18.96 -0.94
CA PRO A 197 18.39 19.95 -0.41
C PRO A 197 17.60 21.18 0.09
N PRO A 198 18.20 22.00 0.98
CA PRO A 198 17.52 23.15 1.56
C PRO A 198 16.89 24.12 0.56
N ASP A 199 17.56 24.39 -0.56
CA ASP A 199 17.08 25.27 -1.62
C ASP A 199 15.79 24.74 -2.27
N ALA A 200 15.67 23.43 -2.49
CA ALA A 200 14.44 22.84 -3.02
C ALA A 200 13.25 23.01 -2.07
N LEU A 201 13.46 22.91 -0.76
CA LEU A 201 12.44 23.15 0.26
C LEU A 201 12.03 24.63 0.31
N VAL A 202 12.99 25.54 0.23
CA VAL A 202 12.76 26.98 0.17
C VAL A 202 11.94 27.34 -1.08
N HIS A 203 12.31 26.85 -2.26
CA HIS A 203 11.56 27.10 -3.47
C HIS A 203 10.14 26.54 -3.41
N GLU A 204 9.95 25.37 -2.81
CA GLU A 204 8.61 24.80 -2.61
C GLU A 204 7.75 25.68 -1.69
N ALA A 205 8.32 26.20 -0.60
CA ALA A 205 7.64 27.11 0.30
C ALA A 205 7.24 28.41 -0.40
N GLN A 206 8.15 29.00 -1.17
CA GLN A 206 7.88 30.23 -1.95
C GLN A 206 6.78 30.02 -2.99
N ARG A 207 6.77 28.88 -3.68
CA ARG A 207 5.66 28.52 -4.61
C ARG A 207 4.30 28.46 -3.91
N ARG A 208 4.29 28.19 -2.62
CA ARG A 208 3.09 28.15 -1.78
C ARG A 208 2.75 29.47 -1.11
N GLY A 209 3.48 30.53 -1.43
CA GLY A 209 3.27 31.87 -0.87
C GLY A 209 3.83 32.06 0.54
N ILE A 210 4.71 31.16 1.01
CA ILE A 210 5.41 31.31 2.27
C ILE A 210 6.61 32.23 2.03
N GLU A 211 6.68 33.34 2.78
CA GLU A 211 7.82 34.23 2.76
C GLU A 211 9.04 33.55 3.39
N VAL A 212 10.14 33.50 2.66
CA VAL A 212 11.43 33.00 3.16
C VAL A 212 12.45 34.11 2.96
N ARG A 213 12.94 34.64 4.07
CA ARG A 213 13.95 35.70 4.09
C ARG A 213 15.36 35.11 4.10
N PRO A 214 16.34 35.77 3.49
CA PRO A 214 17.73 35.36 3.63
C PRO A 214 18.18 35.48 5.09
N PRO A 215 19.19 34.71 5.51
CA PRO A 215 19.79 34.83 6.83
C PRO A 215 20.26 36.27 7.10
N HIS A 216 19.96 36.80 8.28
CA HIS A 216 20.36 38.15 8.68
C HIS A 216 20.79 38.18 10.15
N VAL A 217 21.97 38.70 10.41
CA VAL A 217 22.61 38.70 11.75
C VAL A 217 21.77 39.26 12.88
N ASN A 218 20.86 40.20 12.55
CA ASN A 218 19.99 40.86 13.56
C ASN A 218 18.57 40.26 13.62
N HIS A 219 18.22 39.31 12.77
CA HIS A 219 16.85 38.82 12.62
C HIS A 219 16.74 37.30 12.57
N SER A 220 17.86 36.58 12.42
CA SER A 220 17.89 35.11 12.46
C SER A 220 18.23 34.67 13.88
N GLU A 221 17.33 33.88 14.49
CA GLU A 221 17.52 33.24 15.78
C GLU A 221 18.00 31.79 15.62
#